data_6425be94679d45dae8931e29690167e1
#
_entry.id   6425be94679d45dae8931e29690167e1
#
_cell.length_a   1.000
_cell.length_b   1.000
_cell.length_c   1.000
_cell.angle_alpha   90.00
_cell.angle_beta   90.00
_cell.angle_gamma   90.00
#
_symmetry.space_group_name_H-M   'P 1'
#
loop_
_entity.id
_entity.type
_entity.pdbx_description
1 polymer ?
#
loop_
_entity_poly.entity_id
_entity_poly.type
_entity_poly.pdbx_seq_one_letter_code
_entity_poly.pdbx_strand_id
1 'polypeptide(L)'
;AGSDMAVLVKMNMRDGFRGGMELDETMQVARRLEQSGAHALVLSGGFVSKAPMYVMRGEMPIRSMTHYMTCWWLKYGVRMVGKWMIPSVPFKEAYFLEDALKFRAALKIPLVYVGGLVSRDKIDEVLDDGFEAVQMARALLNEPGFVNRMRAEENARCNCRHSNYCIARMYSIEMACHQHLKEELPPCLKKEIEKIEAKG
;
A
#
# COMPACT_ATOMS: atom_id res chain seq x y z
N ALA A 1 20.99 -6.07 19.37
CA ALA A 1 20.85 -4.62 19.47
C ALA A 1 21.16 -4.20 20.90
N GLY A 2 21.85 -3.07 21.10
CA GLY A 2 22.08 -2.53 22.44
C GLY A 2 20.80 -1.97 23.06
N SER A 3 20.84 -1.61 24.35
CA SER A 3 19.70 -1.07 25.11
C SER A 3 19.07 0.20 24.50
N ASP A 4 19.83 0.90 23.65
CA ASP A 4 19.46 2.21 23.11
C ASP A 4 18.87 2.14 21.69
N MET A 5 18.61 0.92 21.17
CA MET A 5 18.06 0.75 19.83
C MET A 5 16.62 0.19 19.87
N ALA A 6 15.69 0.93 19.27
CA ALA A 6 14.34 0.46 19.09
C ALA A 6 14.27 -0.60 17.96
N VAL A 7 13.59 -1.72 18.23
CA VAL A 7 13.35 -2.79 17.26
C VAL A 7 11.88 -2.74 16.82
N LEU A 8 11.64 -2.27 15.58
CA LEU A 8 10.33 -2.27 14.97
C LEU A 8 10.25 -3.42 13.97
N VAL A 9 9.21 -4.23 14.05
CA VAL A 9 9.00 -5.38 13.14
C VAL A 9 7.81 -5.11 12.24
N LYS A 10 8.04 -5.12 10.93
CA LYS A 10 6.94 -5.05 9.96
C LYS A 10 6.50 -6.47 9.60
N MET A 11 5.21 -6.74 9.76
CA MET A 11 4.64 -8.06 9.49
C MET A 11 3.34 -7.95 8.69
N ASN A 12 2.99 -9.04 8.00
CA ASN A 12 1.68 -9.15 7.37
C ASN A 12 0.65 -9.64 8.39
N MET A 13 -0.55 -9.06 8.36
CA MET A 13 -1.72 -9.58 9.07
C MET A 13 -2.37 -10.73 8.28
N ARG A 14 -2.30 -10.67 6.95
CA ARG A 14 -2.68 -11.73 6.00
C ARG A 14 -1.80 -11.65 4.76
N ASP A 15 -1.53 -12.79 4.14
CA ASP A 15 -0.76 -12.81 2.88
C ASP A 15 -1.63 -12.52 1.65
N GLY A 16 -2.95 -12.69 1.75
CA GLY A 16 -3.91 -12.32 0.71
C GLY A 16 -4.00 -13.28 -0.46
N PHE A 17 -3.53 -14.53 -0.32
CA PHE A 17 -3.66 -15.58 -1.32
C PHE A 17 -3.89 -16.94 -0.67
N ARG A 18 -4.44 -17.89 -1.43
CA ARG A 18 -4.74 -19.24 -0.92
C ARG A 18 -3.47 -19.98 -0.50
N GLY A 19 -3.43 -20.46 0.75
CA GLY A 19 -2.27 -21.14 1.34
C GLY A 19 -1.19 -20.19 1.87
N GLY A 20 -1.45 -18.86 1.92
CA GLY A 20 -0.68 -17.90 2.70
C GLY A 20 -1.15 -17.87 4.16
N MET A 21 -0.41 -17.14 5.00
CA MET A 21 -0.76 -16.97 6.41
C MET A 21 -2.05 -16.16 6.57
N GLU A 22 -2.89 -16.60 7.50
CA GLU A 22 -4.13 -15.96 7.88
C GLU A 22 -4.05 -15.36 9.30
N LEU A 23 -5.07 -14.60 9.71
CA LEU A 23 -5.08 -13.82 10.95
C LEU A 23 -4.70 -14.62 12.19
N ASP A 24 -5.19 -15.83 12.32
CA ASP A 24 -4.98 -16.64 13.53
C ASP A 24 -3.50 -17.04 13.70
N GLU A 25 -2.84 -17.36 12.59
CA GLU A 25 -1.41 -17.69 12.58
C GLU A 25 -0.56 -16.44 12.83
N THR A 26 -0.87 -15.34 12.12
CA THR A 26 -0.12 -14.08 12.24
C THR A 26 -0.32 -13.42 13.58
N MET A 27 -1.48 -13.61 14.24
CA MET A 27 -1.71 -13.18 15.61
C MET A 27 -0.80 -13.92 16.61
N GLN A 28 -0.56 -15.21 16.41
CA GLN A 28 0.39 -15.97 17.23
C GLN A 28 1.81 -15.46 17.04
N VAL A 29 2.20 -15.15 15.78
CA VAL A 29 3.50 -14.53 15.48
C VAL A 29 3.63 -13.17 16.18
N ALA A 30 2.60 -12.33 16.11
CA ALA A 30 2.59 -11.00 16.73
C ALA A 30 2.77 -11.08 18.27
N ARG A 31 2.04 -11.98 18.93
CA ARG A 31 2.20 -12.23 20.39
C ARG A 31 3.61 -12.72 20.72
N ARG A 32 4.19 -13.56 19.87
CA ARG A 32 5.55 -14.05 20.10
C ARG A 32 6.59 -12.94 19.95
N LEU A 33 6.39 -12.03 18.97
CA LEU A 33 7.25 -10.85 18.79
C LEU A 33 7.16 -9.90 19.99
N GLU A 34 5.96 -9.63 20.49
CA GLU A 34 5.74 -8.86 21.72
C GLU A 34 6.48 -9.48 22.92
N GLN A 35 6.30 -10.77 23.14
CA GLN A 35 6.96 -11.52 24.24
C GLN A 35 8.50 -11.55 24.09
N SER A 36 9.01 -11.49 22.87
CA SER A 36 10.44 -11.49 22.55
C SER A 36 11.09 -10.10 22.64
N GLY A 37 10.33 -9.07 23.06
CA GLY A 37 10.86 -7.73 23.27
C GLY A 37 10.92 -6.84 22.04
N ALA A 38 10.09 -7.09 21.01
CA ALA A 38 9.88 -6.09 19.97
C ALA A 38 9.29 -4.82 20.59
N HIS A 39 9.73 -3.65 20.11
CA HIS A 39 9.31 -2.36 20.66
C HIS A 39 8.06 -1.81 19.97
N ALA A 40 7.82 -2.17 18.71
CA ALA A 40 6.60 -1.87 17.99
C ALA A 40 6.39 -2.85 16.82
N LEU A 41 5.12 -3.02 16.40
CA LEU A 41 4.78 -3.75 15.18
C LEU A 41 4.17 -2.84 14.14
N VAL A 42 4.62 -2.98 12.89
CA VAL A 42 4.04 -2.30 11.73
C VAL A 42 3.13 -3.29 11.02
N LEU A 43 1.82 -3.08 11.12
CA LEU A 43 0.80 -3.99 10.63
C LEU A 43 0.52 -3.76 9.14
N SER A 44 1.01 -4.65 8.31
CA SER A 44 0.85 -4.63 6.86
C SER A 44 0.03 -5.83 6.39
N GLY A 45 -0.09 -6.03 5.09
CA GLY A 45 -0.75 -7.20 4.52
C GLY A 45 -0.36 -7.43 3.07
N GLY A 46 -0.49 -8.68 2.65
CA GLY A 46 -0.30 -9.11 1.29
C GLY A 46 1.12 -9.50 0.91
N PHE A 47 1.22 -10.28 -0.13
CA PHE A 47 2.47 -10.80 -0.70
C PHE A 47 2.58 -10.33 -2.15
N VAL A 48 3.51 -9.42 -2.42
CA VAL A 48 3.59 -8.65 -3.68
C VAL A 48 3.68 -9.54 -4.93
N SER A 49 4.39 -10.67 -4.87
CA SER A 49 4.55 -11.54 -6.03
C SER A 49 3.35 -12.42 -6.35
N LYS A 50 2.50 -12.74 -5.36
CA LYS A 50 1.32 -13.61 -5.53
C LYS A 50 0.00 -12.86 -5.47
N ALA A 51 -0.09 -11.81 -4.66
CA ALA A 51 -1.30 -11.02 -4.45
C ALA A 51 -1.01 -9.50 -4.44
N PRO A 52 -0.45 -8.94 -5.53
CA PRO A 52 -0.04 -7.53 -5.54
C PRO A 52 -1.20 -6.57 -5.27
N MET A 53 -2.39 -6.84 -5.80
CA MET A 53 -3.54 -5.96 -5.62
C MET A 53 -4.21 -6.09 -4.26
N TYR A 54 -3.92 -7.12 -3.49
CA TYR A 54 -4.33 -7.21 -2.09
C TYR A 54 -3.65 -6.12 -1.25
N VAL A 55 -2.35 -5.89 -1.48
CA VAL A 55 -1.57 -4.84 -0.80
C VAL A 55 -1.89 -3.45 -1.33
N MET A 56 -2.02 -3.33 -2.66
CA MET A 56 -2.03 -2.02 -3.32
C MET A 56 -3.43 -1.50 -3.56
N ARG A 57 -4.41 -2.38 -3.69
CA ARG A 57 -5.79 -2.07 -4.08
C ARG A 57 -5.90 -1.34 -5.43
N GLY A 58 -7.08 -1.33 -6.00
CA GLY A 58 -7.34 -0.76 -7.32
C GLY A 58 -7.06 -1.75 -8.46
N GLU A 59 -6.79 -1.22 -9.64
CA GLU A 59 -6.48 -1.97 -10.88
C GLU A 59 -4.99 -1.80 -11.21
N MET A 60 -4.36 -2.88 -11.71
CA MET A 60 -2.99 -2.79 -12.20
C MET A 60 -3.00 -2.23 -13.64
N PRO A 61 -2.31 -1.12 -13.91
CA PRO A 61 -2.19 -0.55 -15.25
C PRO A 61 -1.20 -1.38 -16.09
N ILE A 62 -1.72 -2.43 -16.74
CA ILE A 62 -0.91 -3.42 -17.47
C ILE A 62 -0.10 -2.80 -18.63
N ARG A 63 -0.65 -1.81 -19.33
CA ARG A 63 0.07 -1.12 -20.39
C ARG A 63 1.25 -0.33 -19.85
N SER A 64 1.04 0.38 -18.72
CA SER A 64 2.09 1.14 -18.03
C SER A 64 3.16 0.21 -17.50
N MET A 65 2.79 -0.90 -16.85
CA MET A 65 3.72 -1.91 -16.34
C MET A 65 4.60 -2.51 -17.46
N THR A 66 3.99 -2.80 -18.61
CA THR A 66 4.69 -3.43 -19.73
C THR A 66 5.36 -2.43 -20.68
N HIS A 67 5.10 -1.12 -20.55
CA HIS A 67 5.64 -0.11 -21.49
C HIS A 67 7.16 -0.11 -21.52
N TYR A 68 7.78 -0.15 -20.36
CA TYR A 68 9.22 -0.07 -20.17
C TYR A 68 9.93 -1.43 -20.22
N MET A 69 9.20 -2.54 -20.42
CA MET A 69 9.79 -3.86 -20.58
C MET A 69 10.55 -3.94 -21.92
N THR A 70 11.79 -4.40 -21.87
CA THR A 70 12.66 -4.60 -23.05
C THR A 70 12.35 -5.90 -23.78
N CYS A 71 11.95 -6.96 -23.05
CA CYS A 71 11.65 -8.26 -23.62
C CYS A 71 10.25 -8.26 -24.31
N TRP A 72 10.23 -8.23 -25.64
CA TRP A 72 9.00 -8.07 -26.43
C TRP A 72 7.98 -9.19 -26.27
N TRP A 73 8.42 -10.46 -26.25
CA TRP A 73 7.50 -11.60 -26.09
C TRP A 73 6.85 -11.62 -24.71
N LEU A 74 7.60 -11.31 -23.65
CA LEU A 74 7.06 -11.19 -22.29
C LEU A 74 6.06 -10.02 -22.21
N LYS A 75 6.39 -8.90 -22.82
CA LYS A 75 5.53 -7.71 -22.91
C LYS A 75 4.16 -8.05 -23.53
N TYR A 76 4.15 -8.76 -24.67
CA TYR A 76 2.90 -9.15 -25.31
C TYR A 76 2.15 -10.24 -24.53
N GLY A 77 2.85 -11.22 -23.96
CA GLY A 77 2.26 -12.23 -23.10
C GLY A 77 1.53 -11.62 -21.91
N VAL A 78 2.19 -10.73 -21.17
CA VAL A 78 1.58 -10.02 -20.03
C VAL A 78 0.40 -9.15 -20.46
N ARG A 79 0.45 -8.50 -21.63
CA ARG A 79 -0.70 -7.71 -22.14
C ARG A 79 -1.92 -8.56 -22.47
N MET A 80 -1.72 -9.79 -22.94
CA MET A 80 -2.82 -10.71 -23.27
C MET A 80 -3.49 -11.27 -22.01
N VAL A 81 -2.71 -11.74 -21.05
CA VAL A 81 -3.25 -12.48 -19.90
C VAL A 81 -3.22 -11.70 -18.58
N GLY A 82 -2.50 -10.57 -18.51
CA GLY A 82 -2.22 -9.87 -17.26
C GLY A 82 -3.46 -9.40 -16.50
N LYS A 83 -4.52 -8.96 -17.18
CA LYS A 83 -5.77 -8.57 -16.53
C LYS A 83 -6.51 -9.74 -15.89
N TRP A 84 -6.32 -10.93 -16.42
CA TRP A 84 -6.91 -12.15 -15.86
C TRP A 84 -6.06 -12.69 -14.72
N MET A 85 -4.73 -12.58 -14.82
CA MET A 85 -3.79 -13.04 -13.78
C MET A 85 -3.69 -12.11 -12.58
N ILE A 86 -3.93 -10.81 -12.77
CA ILE A 86 -3.83 -9.80 -11.71
C ILE A 86 -5.22 -9.22 -11.47
N PRO A 87 -6.04 -9.85 -10.62
CA PRO A 87 -7.40 -9.39 -10.35
C PRO A 87 -7.38 -8.02 -9.66
N SER A 88 -8.32 -7.16 -10.04
CA SER A 88 -8.55 -5.89 -9.37
C SER A 88 -9.19 -6.10 -8.00
N VAL A 89 -8.74 -5.34 -7.00
CA VAL A 89 -9.35 -5.29 -5.68
C VAL A 89 -9.75 -3.84 -5.38
N PRO A 90 -11.03 -3.52 -5.17
CA PRO A 90 -11.47 -2.14 -4.96
C PRO A 90 -10.68 -1.42 -3.88
N PHE A 91 -10.36 -0.15 -4.12
CA PHE A 91 -9.76 0.70 -3.10
C PHE A 91 -10.86 1.20 -2.15
N LYS A 92 -10.57 1.12 -0.86
CA LYS A 92 -11.30 1.76 0.22
C LYS A 92 -10.25 2.37 1.14
N GLU A 93 -10.46 3.58 1.61
CA GLU A 93 -9.52 4.16 2.57
C GLU A 93 -9.47 3.31 3.85
N ALA A 94 -8.29 3.21 4.46
CA ALA A 94 -8.03 2.37 5.63
C ALA A 94 -8.43 0.88 5.47
N TYR A 95 -8.20 0.28 4.30
CA TYR A 95 -8.67 -1.07 3.92
C TYR A 95 -8.16 -2.23 4.78
N PHE A 96 -7.21 -2.02 5.67
CA PHE A 96 -6.73 -3.02 6.63
C PHE A 96 -7.20 -2.75 8.06
N LEU A 97 -8.00 -1.70 8.30
CA LEU A 97 -8.34 -1.26 9.65
C LEU A 97 -9.10 -2.34 10.45
N GLU A 98 -10.07 -3.01 9.82
CA GLU A 98 -10.84 -4.08 10.47
C GLU A 98 -9.94 -5.21 11.01
N ASP A 99 -8.95 -5.64 10.23
CA ASP A 99 -8.00 -6.66 10.67
C ASP A 99 -7.02 -6.08 11.71
N ALA A 100 -6.54 -4.86 11.51
CA ALA A 100 -5.61 -4.20 12.42
C ALA A 100 -6.19 -3.97 13.82
N LEU A 101 -7.48 -3.67 13.93
CA LEU A 101 -8.18 -3.53 15.22
C LEU A 101 -8.19 -4.84 16.03
N LYS A 102 -8.20 -5.99 15.37
CA LYS A 102 -8.07 -7.29 16.06
C LYS A 102 -6.70 -7.45 16.73
N PHE A 103 -5.63 -6.95 16.06
CA PHE A 103 -4.29 -6.90 16.66
C PHE A 103 -4.23 -5.88 17.79
N ARG A 104 -4.84 -4.70 17.62
CA ARG A 104 -4.88 -3.69 18.69
C ARG A 104 -5.56 -4.21 19.94
N ALA A 105 -6.65 -4.94 19.82
CA ALA A 105 -7.35 -5.54 20.94
C ALA A 105 -6.56 -6.66 21.64
N ALA A 106 -5.64 -7.33 20.93
CA ALA A 106 -4.91 -8.50 21.43
C ALA A 106 -3.51 -8.21 21.96
N LEU A 107 -2.92 -7.07 21.61
CA LEU A 107 -1.52 -6.71 21.90
C LEU A 107 -1.46 -5.43 22.73
N LYS A 108 -0.38 -5.29 23.51
CA LYS A 108 -0.14 -4.10 24.36
C LYS A 108 0.98 -3.21 23.83
N ILE A 109 1.86 -3.74 22.96
CA ILE A 109 2.96 -2.98 22.40
C ILE A 109 2.46 -1.94 21.40
N PRO A 110 3.22 -0.88 21.12
CA PRO A 110 2.91 0.11 20.11
C PRO A 110 2.66 -0.53 18.72
N LEU A 111 1.58 -0.09 18.05
CA LEU A 111 1.20 -0.56 16.72
C LEU A 111 1.19 0.59 15.73
N VAL A 112 1.82 0.36 14.58
CA VAL A 112 1.82 1.29 13.44
C VAL A 112 0.88 0.76 12.37
N TYR A 113 -0.13 1.54 12.03
CA TYR A 113 -1.09 1.17 10.99
C TYR A 113 -0.54 1.43 9.57
N VAL A 114 -0.77 0.50 8.65
CA VAL A 114 -0.47 0.64 7.21
C VAL A 114 -1.68 0.21 6.40
N GLY A 115 -2.16 1.05 5.47
CA GLY A 115 -3.22 0.60 4.57
C GLY A 115 -4.10 1.71 4.00
N GLY A 116 -3.64 2.39 2.93
CA GLY A 116 -4.48 3.24 2.09
C GLY A 116 -4.97 4.55 2.71
N LEU A 117 -4.17 5.18 3.55
CA LEU A 117 -4.49 6.49 4.13
C LEU A 117 -4.19 7.62 3.14
N VAL A 118 -5.16 8.48 2.91
CA VAL A 118 -5.08 9.63 1.99
C VAL A 118 -5.78 10.89 2.53
N SER A 119 -6.46 10.84 3.67
CA SER A 119 -7.11 11.99 4.31
C SER A 119 -6.68 12.12 5.77
N ARG A 120 -6.66 13.36 6.26
CA ARG A 120 -6.38 13.66 7.67
C ARG A 120 -7.42 13.03 8.57
N ASP A 121 -8.72 13.19 8.26
CA ASP A 121 -9.82 12.64 9.08
C ASP A 121 -9.66 11.14 9.32
N LYS A 122 -9.30 10.38 8.25
CA LYS A 122 -9.09 8.93 8.40
C LYS A 122 -7.81 8.58 9.16
N ILE A 123 -6.79 9.44 9.10
CA ILE A 123 -5.58 9.28 9.92
C ILE A 123 -5.90 9.53 11.38
N ASP A 124 -6.64 10.60 11.69
CA ASP A 124 -7.05 10.93 13.06
C ASP A 124 -7.94 9.82 13.64
N GLU A 125 -8.92 9.30 12.88
CA GLU A 125 -9.73 8.13 13.27
C GLU A 125 -8.86 6.91 13.63
N VAL A 126 -7.87 6.59 12.81
CA VAL A 126 -6.96 5.45 13.07
C VAL A 126 -6.13 5.68 14.34
N LEU A 127 -5.68 6.90 14.59
CA LEU A 127 -4.93 7.22 15.82
C LEU A 127 -5.83 7.16 17.05
N ASP A 128 -7.08 7.62 16.94
CA ASP A 128 -8.09 7.55 18.01
C ASP A 128 -8.48 6.08 18.32
N ASP A 129 -8.42 5.19 17.34
CA ASP A 129 -8.59 3.74 17.50
C ASP A 129 -7.42 3.06 18.27
N GLY A 130 -6.41 3.84 18.70
CA GLY A 130 -5.33 3.41 19.58
C GLY A 130 -4.07 2.93 18.84
N PHE A 131 -3.86 3.35 17.60
CA PHE A 131 -2.59 3.17 16.92
C PHE A 131 -1.66 4.34 17.22
N GLU A 132 -0.41 4.08 17.55
CA GLU A 132 0.56 5.12 17.94
C GLU A 132 1.13 5.89 16.74
N ALA A 133 1.08 5.29 15.56
CA ALA A 133 1.54 5.94 14.33
C ALA A 133 0.87 5.32 13.09
N VAL A 134 1.03 6.02 11.96
CA VAL A 134 0.60 5.53 10.65
C VAL A 134 1.75 5.54 9.65
N GLN A 135 1.75 4.60 8.71
CA GLN A 135 2.68 4.56 7.60
C GLN A 135 1.94 4.78 6.27
N MET A 136 2.37 5.76 5.50
CA MET A 136 1.86 6.06 4.18
C MET A 136 2.93 5.85 3.10
N ALA A 137 2.54 5.39 1.91
CA ALA A 137 3.44 5.25 0.77
C ALA A 137 2.99 6.12 -0.42
N ARG A 138 1.93 5.73 -1.11
CA ARG A 138 1.49 6.42 -2.34
C ARG A 138 1.04 7.86 -2.12
N ALA A 139 0.46 8.16 -0.96
CA ALA A 139 0.11 9.54 -0.59
C ALA A 139 1.36 10.44 -0.56
N LEU A 140 2.43 9.99 0.09
CA LEU A 140 3.68 10.75 0.18
C LEU A 140 4.48 10.75 -1.14
N LEU A 141 4.34 9.72 -1.97
CA LEU A 141 4.89 9.72 -3.32
C LEU A 141 4.17 10.74 -4.23
N ASN A 142 2.86 10.88 -4.06
CA ASN A 142 2.07 11.89 -4.77
C ASN A 142 2.31 13.30 -4.20
N GLU A 143 2.38 13.43 -2.89
CA GLU A 143 2.52 14.72 -2.21
C GLU A 143 3.51 14.59 -1.04
N PRO A 144 4.83 14.81 -1.27
CA PRO A 144 5.84 14.72 -0.21
C PRO A 144 5.59 15.66 0.98
N GLY A 145 4.95 16.81 0.72
CA GLY A 145 4.57 17.80 1.74
C GLY A 145 3.25 17.52 2.46
N PHE A 146 2.57 16.40 2.21
CA PHE A 146 1.23 16.13 2.72
C PHE A 146 1.13 16.19 4.25
N VAL A 147 2.13 15.67 4.96
CA VAL A 147 2.16 15.75 6.44
C VAL A 147 2.22 17.20 6.95
N ASN A 148 2.99 18.06 6.28
CA ASN A 148 3.05 19.47 6.64
C ASN A 148 1.74 20.20 6.33
N ARG A 149 1.08 19.85 5.22
CA ARG A 149 -0.22 20.41 4.85
C ARG A 149 -1.31 20.00 5.85
N MET A 150 -1.34 18.74 6.29
CA MET A 150 -2.27 18.28 7.34
C MET A 150 -2.15 19.06 8.66
N ARG A 151 -0.96 19.62 8.99
CA ARG A 151 -0.81 20.49 10.18
C ARG A 151 -1.54 21.82 10.05
N ALA A 152 -1.69 22.32 8.83
CA ALA A 152 -2.30 23.61 8.54
C ALA A 152 -3.79 23.51 8.15
N GLU A 153 -4.22 22.38 7.61
CA GLU A 153 -5.55 22.18 7.05
C GLU A 153 -6.25 20.98 7.72
N GLU A 154 -7.38 21.24 8.38
CA GLU A 154 -8.15 20.17 9.06
C GLU A 154 -8.68 19.12 8.10
N ASN A 155 -9.20 19.51 6.94
CA ASN A 155 -9.78 18.61 5.94
C ASN A 155 -8.77 18.21 4.84
N ALA A 156 -7.48 18.16 5.15
CA ALA A 156 -6.45 17.84 4.18
C ALA A 156 -6.63 16.44 3.58
N ARG A 157 -6.69 16.38 2.25
CA ARG A 157 -6.77 15.12 1.49
C ARG A 157 -5.74 15.11 0.37
N CYS A 158 -4.98 14.03 0.26
CA CYS A 158 -4.00 13.84 -0.81
C CYS A 158 -4.69 13.61 -2.17
N ASN A 159 -4.11 14.17 -3.25
CA ASN A 159 -4.63 14.02 -4.62
C ASN A 159 -4.31 12.68 -5.30
N CYS A 160 -3.83 11.69 -4.56
CA CYS A 160 -3.57 10.36 -5.11
C CYS A 160 -4.88 9.67 -5.52
N ARG A 161 -5.08 9.46 -6.82
CA ARG A 161 -6.27 8.82 -7.41
C ARG A 161 -6.11 7.31 -7.64
N HIS A 162 -5.11 6.69 -7.02
CA HIS A 162 -4.89 5.23 -7.02
C HIS A 162 -4.79 4.58 -8.40
N SER A 163 -4.32 5.31 -9.42
CA SER A 163 -4.07 4.77 -10.76
C SER A 163 -3.03 3.64 -10.78
N ASN A 164 -2.28 3.46 -9.70
CA ASN A 164 -1.19 2.48 -9.55
C ASN A 164 -0.07 2.60 -10.61
N TYR A 165 -0.01 3.71 -11.33
CA TYR A 165 1.06 3.96 -12.31
C TYR A 165 2.44 3.92 -11.66
N CYS A 166 2.61 4.54 -10.49
CA CYS A 166 3.87 4.54 -9.75
C CYS A 166 4.34 3.11 -9.42
N ILE A 167 3.41 2.23 -9.06
CA ILE A 167 3.69 0.82 -8.75
C ILE A 167 4.03 0.04 -10.02
N ALA A 168 3.25 0.22 -11.09
CA ALA A 168 3.51 -0.44 -12.37
C ALA A 168 4.89 -0.05 -12.95
N ARG A 169 5.27 1.22 -12.78
CA ARG A 169 6.55 1.77 -13.25
C ARG A 169 7.74 1.14 -12.51
N MET A 170 7.64 0.87 -11.22
CA MET A 170 8.76 0.35 -10.40
C MET A 170 9.29 -1.01 -10.86
N TYR A 171 8.53 -1.77 -11.64
CA TYR A 171 9.00 -3.05 -12.18
C TYR A 171 10.04 -2.94 -13.29
N SER A 172 10.25 -1.74 -13.83
CA SER A 172 11.16 -1.54 -14.97
C SER A 172 12.08 -0.32 -14.83
N ILE A 173 11.64 0.73 -14.15
CA ILE A 173 12.36 1.98 -13.95
C ILE A 173 12.02 2.58 -12.58
N GLU A 174 12.59 3.72 -12.25
CA GLU A 174 12.34 4.41 -10.98
C GLU A 174 10.87 4.66 -10.71
N MET A 175 10.45 4.47 -9.46
CA MET A 175 9.10 4.78 -9.01
C MET A 175 8.86 6.29 -9.04
N ALA A 176 7.78 6.71 -9.71
CA ALA A 176 7.37 8.11 -9.75
C ALA A 176 5.85 8.24 -9.90
N CYS A 177 5.27 9.29 -9.32
CA CYS A 177 3.88 9.64 -9.56
C CYS A 177 3.75 10.27 -10.95
N HIS A 178 2.75 9.84 -11.75
CA HIS A 178 2.53 10.39 -13.10
C HIS A 178 2.21 11.89 -13.09
N GLN A 179 1.64 12.41 -11.99
CA GLN A 179 1.30 13.82 -11.83
C GLN A 179 2.54 14.73 -11.71
N HIS A 180 3.71 14.17 -11.41
CA HIS A 180 4.96 14.91 -11.23
C HIS A 180 5.99 14.66 -12.33
N LEU A 181 5.64 13.85 -13.34
CA LEU A 181 6.55 13.61 -14.45
C LEU A 181 6.69 14.88 -15.30
N LYS A 182 7.93 15.27 -15.56
CA LYS A 182 8.27 16.38 -16.47
C LYS A 182 8.09 15.99 -17.93
N GLU A 183 8.14 14.69 -18.19
CA GLU A 183 7.97 14.12 -19.53
C GLU A 183 6.48 13.92 -19.83
N GLU A 184 6.07 14.22 -21.06
CA GLU A 184 4.71 13.91 -21.47
C GLU A 184 4.53 12.40 -21.62
N LEU A 185 3.52 11.86 -20.92
CA LEU A 185 3.21 10.45 -21.01
C LEU A 185 2.70 10.08 -22.40
N PRO A 186 3.15 8.94 -22.96
CA PRO A 186 2.59 8.43 -24.21
C PRO A 186 1.06 8.36 -24.15
N PRO A 187 0.35 8.72 -25.23
CA PRO A 187 -1.12 8.80 -25.23
C PRO A 187 -1.82 7.51 -24.77
N CYS A 188 -1.21 6.35 -25.05
CA CYS A 188 -1.76 5.05 -24.65
C CYS A 188 -1.68 4.82 -23.13
N LEU A 189 -0.68 5.35 -22.44
CA LEU A 189 -0.55 5.28 -20.97
C LEU A 189 -1.47 6.29 -20.30
N LYS A 190 -1.56 7.50 -20.86
CA LYS A 190 -2.46 8.55 -20.37
C LYS A 190 -3.91 8.07 -20.36
N LYS A 191 -4.38 7.49 -21.47
CA LYS A 191 -5.73 6.90 -21.56
C LYS A 191 -5.97 5.74 -20.59
N GLU A 192 -4.95 4.93 -20.31
CA GLU A 192 -5.08 3.85 -19.32
C GLU A 192 -5.23 4.39 -17.91
N ILE A 193 -4.41 5.38 -17.53
CA ILE A 193 -4.46 6.05 -16.22
C ILE A 193 -5.82 6.71 -16.01
N GLU A 194 -6.27 7.55 -16.97
CA GLU A 194 -7.56 8.22 -16.92
C GLU A 194 -8.73 7.24 -16.74
N LYS A 195 -8.68 6.09 -17.46
CA LYS A 195 -9.70 5.06 -17.34
C LYS A 195 -9.74 4.39 -15.96
N ILE A 196 -8.58 4.21 -15.33
CA ILE A 196 -8.51 3.62 -13.98
C ILE A 196 -8.99 4.64 -12.95
N GLU A 197 -8.55 5.89 -13.04
CA GLU A 197 -8.94 6.97 -12.13
C GLU A 197 -10.44 7.30 -12.20
N ALA A 198 -11.09 7.07 -13.33
CA ALA A 198 -12.54 7.27 -13.48
C ALA A 198 -13.39 6.18 -12.81
N LYS A 199 -12.78 5.07 -12.36
CA LYS A 199 -13.47 3.96 -11.68
C LYS A 199 -13.35 4.01 -10.15
N GLY A 200 -12.41 4.77 -9.63
CA GLY A 200 -12.12 4.91 -8.19
C GLY A 200 -12.63 6.20 -7.65
#